data_73c27417d85ea57856df90cc32d7f5ee
#
_entry.id   73c27417d85ea57856df90cc32d7f5ee
#
_cell.length_a   1.000
_cell.length_b   1.000
_cell.length_c   1.000
_cell.angle_alpha   90.00
_cell.angle_beta   90.00
_cell.angle_gamma   90.00
#
_symmetry.space_group_name_H-M   'P 1'
#
loop_
_entity.id
_entity.type
_entity.pdbx_description
1 polymer ?
#
loop_
_entity_poly.entity_id
_entity_poly.type
_entity_poly.pdbx_seq_one_letter_code
_entity_poly.pdbx_strand_id
1 'polypeptide(L)'
;IIKTQSENSVYVFDSLTYIQRGWYSDLMTANFFKVTCPYLYKVGAAAYFSIKRNSYTYDTIAKIRETTQILMDIYNVEGSIYIHPLKVENRYTPILFFPHKIEKDKVTTITSSGEASKLFSHFDWRNKRLGYWRINFNKAKAALTQDESTQERIKQNLIDILVGKDSKINEMCKQYFTLADMVQIASREIGTGFIGGKSIGMLMATAIVSKSEETKEYFK
;
A
#
# COMPACT_ATOMS: atom_id res chain seq x y z
N ILE A 1 6.60 -7.98 -23.38
CA ILE A 1 7.77 -8.66 -22.79
C ILE A 1 7.40 -10.08 -22.34
N ILE A 2 6.33 -10.30 -21.55
CA ILE A 2 5.93 -11.63 -21.07
C ILE A 2 5.56 -12.59 -22.22
N LYS A 3 5.01 -12.09 -23.33
CA LYS A 3 4.61 -12.91 -24.49
C LYS A 3 5.77 -13.48 -25.32
N THR A 4 6.96 -12.93 -25.19
CA THR A 4 8.14 -13.27 -26.02
C THR A 4 9.16 -14.16 -25.32
N GLN A 5 9.04 -14.34 -24.00
CA GLN A 5 9.92 -15.19 -23.19
C GLN A 5 9.04 -16.09 -22.32
N SER A 6 8.70 -17.28 -22.78
CA SER A 6 7.58 -17.99 -22.17
C SER A 6 7.96 -19.15 -21.26
N GLU A 7 8.59 -20.17 -21.72
CA GLU A 7 8.76 -21.38 -20.92
C GLU A 7 10.01 -21.34 -20.03
N ASN A 8 9.89 -21.73 -18.75
CA ASN A 8 10.95 -21.80 -17.76
C ASN A 8 11.61 -20.43 -17.37
N SER A 9 10.88 -19.34 -17.62
CA SER A 9 11.38 -18.00 -17.24
C SER A 9 11.09 -17.71 -15.77
N VAL A 10 12.00 -16.95 -15.14
CA VAL A 10 11.83 -16.44 -13.78
C VAL A 10 11.61 -14.95 -13.81
N TYR A 11 10.50 -14.50 -13.19
CA TYR A 11 10.17 -13.09 -13.07
C TYR A 11 10.30 -12.63 -11.62
N VAL A 12 10.92 -11.48 -11.41
CA VAL A 12 11.02 -10.86 -10.09
C VAL A 12 10.40 -9.47 -10.16
N PHE A 13 9.34 -9.27 -9.37
CA PHE A 13 8.66 -7.98 -9.20
C PHE A 13 9.08 -7.35 -7.88
N ASP A 14 10.12 -6.53 -7.92
CA ASP A 14 10.65 -5.84 -6.76
C ASP A 14 10.38 -4.32 -6.84
N SER A 15 9.31 -3.85 -6.28
CA SER A 15 8.28 -4.54 -5.50
C SER A 15 6.88 -4.12 -5.98
N LEU A 16 5.85 -4.95 -5.69
CA LEU A 16 4.45 -4.53 -5.92
C LEU A 16 4.12 -3.23 -5.18
N THR A 17 4.71 -3.01 -4.00
CA THR A 17 4.53 -1.77 -3.22
C THR A 17 5.09 -0.54 -3.96
N TYR A 18 6.13 -0.69 -4.75
CA TYR A 18 6.63 0.39 -5.61
C TYR A 18 5.68 0.66 -6.79
N ILE A 19 5.21 -0.38 -7.45
CA ILE A 19 4.25 -0.29 -8.55
C ILE A 19 2.93 0.34 -8.08
N GLN A 20 2.47 -0.02 -6.88
CA GLN A 20 1.27 0.54 -6.24
C GLN A 20 1.31 2.06 -6.14
N ARG A 21 2.48 2.67 -5.97
CA ARG A 21 2.61 4.13 -5.92
C ARG A 21 2.11 4.81 -7.20
N GLY A 22 2.21 4.13 -8.33
CA GLY A 22 1.67 4.61 -9.61
C GLY A 22 0.16 4.43 -9.75
N TRP A 23 -0.44 3.53 -8.99
CA TRP A 23 -1.87 3.25 -9.04
C TRP A 23 -2.67 3.90 -7.91
N TYR A 24 -2.01 4.32 -6.83
CA TYR A 24 -2.61 4.96 -5.65
C TYR A 24 -3.78 4.17 -5.00
N SER A 25 -3.95 2.91 -5.34
CA SER A 25 -5.07 2.07 -4.91
C SER A 25 -4.65 0.64 -4.65
N ASP A 26 -5.04 0.11 -3.51
CA ASP A 26 -4.87 -1.30 -3.15
C ASP A 26 -5.64 -2.23 -4.09
N LEU A 27 -6.83 -1.79 -4.53
CA LEU A 27 -7.66 -2.56 -5.44
C LEU A 27 -6.96 -2.81 -6.78
N MET A 28 -6.26 -1.81 -7.31
CA MET A 28 -5.51 -1.95 -8.56
C MET A 28 -4.37 -2.94 -8.41
N THR A 29 -3.68 -2.94 -7.28
CA THR A 29 -2.63 -3.94 -6.98
C THR A 29 -3.22 -5.34 -6.90
N ALA A 30 -4.35 -5.52 -6.23
CA ALA A 30 -5.03 -6.82 -6.14
C ALA A 30 -5.48 -7.31 -7.52
N ASN A 31 -6.07 -6.45 -8.35
CA ASN A 31 -6.51 -6.78 -9.69
C ASN A 31 -5.33 -7.14 -10.62
N PHE A 32 -4.24 -6.37 -10.57
CA PHE A 32 -3.01 -6.71 -11.30
C PHE A 32 -2.52 -8.11 -10.93
N PHE A 33 -2.46 -8.41 -9.64
CA PHE A 33 -1.99 -9.70 -9.16
C PHE A 33 -2.92 -10.85 -9.61
N LYS A 34 -4.24 -10.65 -9.50
CA LYS A 34 -5.25 -11.66 -9.93
C LYS A 34 -5.18 -11.98 -11.43
N VAL A 35 -4.72 -11.06 -12.25
CA VAL A 35 -4.55 -11.29 -13.70
C VAL A 35 -3.17 -11.84 -14.02
N THR A 36 -2.13 -11.27 -13.42
CA THR A 36 -0.74 -11.58 -13.77
C THR A 36 -0.31 -12.94 -13.24
N CYS A 37 -0.66 -13.29 -12.00
CA CYS A 37 -0.23 -14.54 -11.38
C CYS A 37 -0.77 -15.79 -12.12
N PRO A 38 -2.08 -15.93 -12.41
CA PRO A 38 -2.59 -17.05 -13.20
C PRO A 38 -2.03 -17.12 -14.62
N TYR A 39 -1.77 -15.95 -15.24
CA TYR A 39 -1.17 -15.92 -16.55
C TYR A 39 0.26 -16.48 -16.55
N LEU A 40 1.09 -16.06 -15.58
CA LEU A 40 2.46 -16.56 -15.42
C LEU A 40 2.48 -18.07 -15.12
N TYR A 41 1.53 -18.54 -14.30
CA TYR A 41 1.36 -19.97 -14.06
C TYR A 41 1.01 -20.73 -15.35
N LYS A 42 0.08 -20.19 -16.14
CA LYS A 42 -0.34 -20.81 -17.43
C LYS A 42 0.81 -20.93 -18.43
N VAL A 43 1.76 -20.00 -18.42
CA VAL A 43 2.93 -20.04 -19.32
C VAL A 43 4.13 -20.78 -18.72
N GLY A 44 3.96 -21.47 -17.58
CA GLY A 44 5.01 -22.27 -16.96
C GLY A 44 6.14 -21.44 -16.33
N ALA A 45 5.90 -20.16 -16.03
CA ALA A 45 6.89 -19.27 -15.47
C ALA A 45 6.84 -19.26 -13.93
N ALA A 46 8.01 -19.20 -13.28
CA ALA A 46 8.10 -18.89 -11.85
C ALA A 46 8.13 -17.38 -11.64
N ALA A 47 7.37 -16.88 -10.65
CA ALA A 47 7.33 -15.45 -10.37
C ALA A 47 7.41 -15.16 -8.86
N TYR A 48 8.25 -14.18 -8.51
CA TYR A 48 8.42 -13.68 -7.15
C TYR A 48 7.92 -12.25 -7.07
N PHE A 49 7.04 -12.00 -6.10
CA PHE A 49 6.45 -10.68 -5.86
C PHE A 49 6.80 -10.23 -4.45
N SER A 50 7.66 -9.24 -4.30
CA SER A 50 7.92 -8.64 -3.00
C SER A 50 6.85 -7.60 -2.66
N ILE A 51 6.33 -7.64 -1.44
CA ILE A 51 5.38 -6.66 -0.91
C ILE A 51 5.83 -6.20 0.48
N LYS A 52 5.71 -4.91 0.75
CA LYS A 52 6.04 -4.36 2.06
C LYS A 52 4.89 -4.63 3.03
N ARG A 53 5.21 -5.21 4.18
CA ARG A 53 4.23 -5.40 5.27
C ARG A 53 3.56 -4.07 5.65
N ASN A 54 2.31 -4.17 6.08
CA ASN A 54 1.48 -3.05 6.55
C ASN A 54 1.24 -1.96 5.50
N SER A 55 1.50 -2.23 4.21
CA SER A 55 1.23 -1.30 3.11
C SER A 55 -0.10 -1.56 2.40
N TYR A 56 -0.81 -2.61 2.76
CA TYR A 56 -2.03 -3.05 2.12
C TYR A 56 -3.14 -3.33 3.11
N THR A 57 -4.39 -3.19 2.67
CA THR A 57 -5.56 -3.64 3.42
C THR A 57 -5.59 -5.16 3.55
N TYR A 58 -6.33 -5.63 4.55
CA TYR A 58 -6.57 -7.07 4.72
C TYR A 58 -7.22 -7.70 3.49
N ASP A 59 -8.18 -7.00 2.86
CA ASP A 59 -8.88 -7.47 1.66
C ASP A 59 -7.92 -7.67 0.47
N THR A 60 -6.99 -6.74 0.26
CA THR A 60 -5.96 -6.88 -0.79
C THR A 60 -5.05 -8.07 -0.53
N ILE A 61 -4.59 -8.26 0.70
CA ILE A 61 -3.76 -9.43 1.06
C ILE A 61 -4.55 -10.73 0.92
N ALA A 62 -5.84 -10.74 1.28
CA ALA A 62 -6.70 -11.91 1.10
C ALA A 62 -6.79 -12.31 -0.39
N LYS A 63 -7.01 -11.35 -1.29
CA LYS A 63 -7.05 -11.58 -2.74
C LYS A 63 -5.71 -12.09 -3.30
N ILE A 64 -4.59 -11.55 -2.82
CA ILE A 64 -3.26 -12.05 -3.17
C ILE A 64 -3.09 -13.50 -2.68
N ARG A 65 -3.48 -13.77 -1.43
CA ARG A 65 -3.41 -15.11 -0.82
C ARG A 65 -4.26 -16.15 -1.55
N GLU A 66 -5.44 -15.79 -2.03
CA GLU A 66 -6.28 -16.69 -2.83
C GLU A 66 -5.59 -17.17 -4.09
N THR A 67 -4.82 -16.31 -4.74
CA THR A 67 -4.25 -16.54 -6.08
C THR A 67 -2.84 -17.12 -6.03
N THR A 68 -2.02 -16.79 -5.03
CA THR A 68 -0.62 -17.24 -4.94
C THR A 68 -0.51 -18.68 -4.45
N GLN A 69 0.47 -19.43 -4.95
CA GLN A 69 0.79 -20.79 -4.47
C GLN A 69 1.56 -20.77 -3.15
N ILE A 70 2.45 -19.80 -3.00
CA ILE A 70 3.26 -19.64 -1.78
C ILE A 70 3.12 -18.20 -1.29
N LEU A 71 2.75 -18.03 -0.04
CA LEU A 71 2.78 -16.75 0.67
C LEU A 71 3.62 -16.91 1.94
N MET A 72 4.59 -16.04 2.11
CA MET A 72 5.43 -16.04 3.31
C MET A 72 5.73 -14.62 3.78
N ASP A 73 5.85 -14.47 5.09
CA ASP A 73 6.41 -13.28 5.69
C ASP A 73 7.92 -13.45 5.90
N ILE A 74 8.69 -12.41 5.62
CA ILE A 74 10.12 -12.35 5.91
C ILE A 74 10.35 -11.24 6.93
N TYR A 75 11.04 -11.57 8.00
CA TYR A 75 11.36 -10.64 9.08
C TYR A 75 12.88 -10.51 9.22
N ASN A 76 13.35 -9.30 9.49
CA ASN A 76 14.69 -9.05 10.00
C ASN A 76 14.55 -8.52 11.42
N VAL A 77 14.99 -9.29 12.40
CA VAL A 77 14.95 -8.93 13.81
C VAL A 77 16.35 -9.09 14.38
N GLU A 78 16.94 -7.99 14.84
CA GLU A 78 18.29 -7.96 15.43
C GLU A 78 19.36 -8.61 14.54
N GLY A 79 19.26 -8.40 13.23
CA GLY A 79 20.19 -8.96 12.24
C GLY A 79 19.95 -10.42 11.86
N SER A 80 19.00 -11.10 12.49
CA SER A 80 18.58 -12.46 12.13
C SER A 80 17.40 -12.41 11.16
N ILE A 81 17.43 -13.26 10.14
CA ILE A 81 16.34 -13.40 9.16
C ILE A 81 15.43 -14.55 9.58
N TYR A 82 14.13 -14.28 9.54
CA TYR A 82 13.09 -15.25 9.81
C TYR A 82 12.15 -15.36 8.61
N ILE A 83 11.80 -16.59 8.23
CA ILE A 83 10.76 -16.87 7.24
C ILE A 83 9.58 -17.51 7.95
N HIS A 84 8.40 -16.96 7.70
CA HIS A 84 7.15 -17.48 8.27
C HIS A 84 6.18 -17.80 7.12
N PRO A 85 6.05 -19.09 6.74
CA PRO A 85 5.08 -19.50 5.73
C PRO A 85 3.65 -19.25 6.21
N LEU A 86 2.85 -18.61 5.36
CA LEU A 86 1.43 -18.32 5.63
C LEU A 86 0.51 -19.15 4.73
N LYS A 87 1.00 -19.56 3.56
CA LYS A 87 0.35 -20.48 2.63
C LYS A 87 1.44 -21.20 1.83
N VAL A 88 1.29 -22.51 1.68
CA VAL A 88 2.01 -23.32 0.69
C VAL A 88 1.00 -24.29 0.11
N GLU A 89 0.75 -24.16 -1.18
CA GLU A 89 -0.23 -24.98 -1.88
C GLU A 89 0.23 -26.44 -1.94
N ASN A 90 -0.70 -27.36 -1.72
CA ASN A 90 -0.47 -28.82 -1.79
C ASN A 90 0.64 -29.35 -0.85
N ARG A 91 0.96 -28.64 0.24
CA ARG A 91 1.93 -29.08 1.22
C ARG A 91 1.35 -28.98 2.64
N TYR A 92 1.40 -30.09 3.36
CA TYR A 92 0.85 -30.23 4.70
C TYR A 92 1.89 -30.89 5.60
N THR A 93 2.55 -30.10 6.45
CA THR A 93 3.45 -30.61 7.49
C THR A 93 3.11 -29.95 8.82
N PRO A 94 3.29 -30.62 9.98
CA PRO A 94 2.95 -30.05 11.28
C PRO A 94 3.66 -28.74 11.61
N ILE A 95 4.85 -28.53 11.04
CA ILE A 95 5.70 -27.34 11.29
C ILE A 95 5.60 -26.29 10.18
N LEU A 96 4.72 -26.46 9.19
CA LEU A 96 4.67 -25.61 8.01
C LEU A 96 4.47 -24.14 8.36
N PHE A 97 3.59 -23.86 9.31
CA PHE A 97 3.22 -22.51 9.70
C PHE A 97 4.03 -21.94 10.87
N PHE A 98 5.07 -22.64 11.31
CA PHE A 98 6.00 -22.08 12.29
C PHE A 98 7.00 -21.14 11.62
N PRO A 99 7.46 -20.09 12.34
CA PRO A 99 8.58 -19.30 11.88
C PRO A 99 9.88 -20.13 11.84
N HIS A 100 10.69 -19.88 10.83
CA HIS A 100 12.00 -20.48 10.66
C HIS A 100 13.07 -19.41 10.73
N LYS A 101 14.04 -19.54 11.63
CA LYS A 101 15.21 -18.69 11.71
C LYS A 101 16.26 -19.19 10.72
N ILE A 102 16.80 -18.27 9.92
CA ILE A 102 17.88 -18.57 8.96
C ILE A 102 19.19 -18.03 9.51
N GLU A 103 20.18 -18.91 9.69
CA GLU A 103 21.53 -18.59 10.12
C GLU A 103 22.50 -19.25 9.14
N LYS A 104 23.22 -18.45 8.33
CA LYS A 104 24.17 -18.90 7.29
C LYS A 104 23.79 -20.22 6.59
N ASP A 105 24.14 -21.36 7.20
CA ASP A 105 23.94 -22.70 6.63
C ASP A 105 22.90 -23.53 7.41
N LYS A 106 22.20 -22.93 8.37
CA LYS A 106 21.24 -23.63 9.24
C LYS A 106 19.89 -22.96 9.25
N VAL A 107 18.84 -23.77 9.08
CA VAL A 107 17.44 -23.35 9.29
C VAL A 107 16.93 -23.99 10.55
N THR A 108 16.49 -23.18 11.50
CA THR A 108 15.95 -23.64 12.79
C THR A 108 14.48 -23.26 12.88
N THR A 109 13.61 -24.26 13.07
CA THR A 109 12.17 -24.03 13.29
C THR A 109 11.92 -23.55 14.71
N ILE A 110 11.16 -22.46 14.87
CA ILE A 110 10.76 -21.94 16.17
C ILE A 110 9.48 -22.63 16.61
N THR A 111 9.61 -23.57 17.51
CA THR A 111 8.49 -24.34 18.07
C THR A 111 8.08 -23.85 19.46
N SER A 112 8.94 -23.09 20.14
CA SER A 112 8.67 -22.53 21.46
C SER A 112 7.72 -21.33 21.36
N SER A 113 6.63 -21.35 22.14
CA SER A 113 5.68 -20.23 22.23
C SER A 113 6.34 -18.93 22.76
N GLY A 114 7.33 -19.06 23.65
CA GLY A 114 8.09 -17.94 24.20
C GLY A 114 8.95 -17.26 23.13
N GLU A 115 9.65 -18.02 22.29
CA GLU A 115 10.44 -17.47 21.17
C GLU A 115 9.54 -16.87 20.09
N ALA A 116 8.44 -17.54 19.74
CA ALA A 116 7.46 -17.01 18.81
C ALA A 116 6.85 -15.70 19.33
N SER A 117 6.52 -15.62 20.62
CA SER A 117 6.01 -14.40 21.24
C SER A 117 7.02 -13.26 21.18
N LYS A 118 8.30 -13.51 21.47
CA LYS A 118 9.38 -12.52 21.33
C LYS A 118 9.49 -12.02 19.89
N LEU A 119 9.52 -12.93 18.91
CA LEU A 119 9.58 -12.58 17.50
C LEU A 119 8.41 -11.66 17.11
N PHE A 120 7.19 -12.02 17.48
CA PHE A 120 6.00 -11.28 17.09
C PHE A 120 5.78 -10.00 17.88
N SER A 121 6.35 -9.83 19.08
CA SER A 121 6.28 -8.59 19.84
C SER A 121 7.01 -7.41 19.17
N HIS A 122 8.00 -7.67 18.34
CA HIS A 122 8.71 -6.66 17.56
C HIS A 122 7.85 -6.01 16.45
N PHE A 123 6.66 -6.56 16.18
CA PHE A 123 5.80 -6.06 15.12
C PHE A 123 4.62 -5.28 15.68
N ASP A 124 4.43 -4.06 15.18
CA ASP A 124 3.25 -3.25 15.53
C ASP A 124 1.99 -3.82 14.87
N TRP A 125 1.20 -4.58 15.63
CA TRP A 125 -0.05 -5.19 15.18
C TRP A 125 -1.15 -4.18 14.88
N ARG A 126 -1.05 -2.96 15.40
CA ARG A 126 -2.06 -1.91 15.19
C ARG A 126 -2.10 -1.40 13.76
N ASN A 127 -0.97 -1.42 13.05
CA ASN A 127 -0.87 -0.96 11.67
C ASN A 127 -1.19 -2.02 10.61
N LYS A 128 -1.44 -3.27 10.97
CA LYS A 128 -1.66 -4.39 10.04
C LYS A 128 -2.90 -4.28 9.14
N ARG A 129 -3.84 -3.39 9.49
CA ARG A 129 -5.13 -3.25 8.79
C ARG A 129 -5.25 -1.98 7.96
N LEU A 130 -4.19 -1.18 7.90
CA LEU A 130 -4.22 0.09 7.20
C LEU A 130 -3.78 -0.10 5.75
N GLY A 131 -4.67 0.20 4.82
CA GLY A 131 -4.35 0.27 3.40
C GLY A 131 -3.48 1.48 3.05
N TYR A 132 -2.96 1.50 1.83
CA TYR A 132 -2.12 2.57 1.29
C TYR A 132 -2.74 3.97 1.52
N TRP A 133 -4.03 4.12 1.25
CA TRP A 133 -4.76 5.36 1.43
C TRP A 133 -4.73 5.82 2.90
N ARG A 134 -5.05 4.92 3.83
CA ARG A 134 -5.11 5.23 5.27
C ARG A 134 -3.75 5.62 5.85
N ILE A 135 -2.69 4.96 5.38
CA ILE A 135 -1.31 5.28 5.78
C ILE A 135 -0.94 6.70 5.35
N ASN A 136 -1.25 7.07 4.10
CA ASN A 136 -0.95 8.41 3.59
C ASN A 136 -1.83 9.48 4.23
N PHE A 137 -3.11 9.18 4.50
CA PHE A 137 -4.00 10.08 5.24
C PHE A 137 -3.51 10.35 6.68
N ASN A 138 -3.07 9.33 7.40
CA ASN A 138 -2.50 9.51 8.74
C ASN A 138 -1.20 10.32 8.70
N LYS A 139 -0.34 10.12 7.69
CA LYS A 139 0.85 10.96 7.46
C LYS A 139 0.47 12.41 7.20
N ALA A 140 -0.57 12.65 6.38
CA ALA A 140 -1.06 13.99 6.09
C ALA A 140 -1.58 14.70 7.34
N LYS A 141 -2.33 14.02 8.20
CA LYS A 141 -2.76 14.54 9.49
C LYS A 141 -1.59 14.92 10.40
N ALA A 142 -0.60 14.04 10.51
CA ALA A 142 0.59 14.29 11.34
C ALA A 142 1.46 15.43 10.81
N ALA A 143 1.41 15.70 9.49
CA ALA A 143 2.18 16.77 8.88
C ALA A 143 1.59 18.18 9.08
N LEU A 144 0.35 18.31 9.53
CA LEU A 144 -0.28 19.62 9.78
C LEU A 144 0.48 20.48 10.82
N THR A 145 1.28 19.84 11.67
CA THR A 145 2.10 20.52 12.70
C THR A 145 3.58 20.58 12.35
N GLN A 146 3.97 20.17 11.14
CA GLN A 146 5.36 20.16 10.69
C GLN A 146 5.70 21.41 9.87
N ASP A 147 6.96 21.50 9.42
CA ASP A 147 7.46 22.58 8.60
C ASP A 147 6.73 22.68 7.24
N GLU A 148 6.73 23.86 6.64
CA GLU A 148 6.02 24.17 5.40
C GLU A 148 6.49 23.29 4.23
N SER A 149 7.79 23.01 4.13
CA SER A 149 8.36 22.14 3.09
C SER A 149 7.81 20.73 3.17
N THR A 150 7.70 20.18 4.36
CA THR A 150 7.10 18.85 4.61
C THR A 150 5.61 18.85 4.32
N GLN A 151 4.90 19.91 4.73
CA GLN A 151 3.47 20.04 4.43
C GLN A 151 3.22 20.09 2.92
N GLU A 152 3.98 20.86 2.16
CA GLU A 152 3.84 20.98 0.72
C GLU A 152 4.09 19.64 0.01
N ARG A 153 5.16 18.94 0.36
CA ARG A 153 5.47 17.61 -0.21
C ARG A 153 4.38 16.59 0.07
N ILE A 154 3.80 16.59 1.27
CA ILE A 154 2.73 15.67 1.66
C ILE A 154 1.40 16.06 1.02
N LYS A 155 1.11 17.36 0.89
CA LYS A 155 -0.03 17.90 0.14
C LYS A 155 -0.01 17.40 -1.31
N GLN A 156 1.13 17.52 -1.99
CA GLN A 156 1.32 17.02 -3.35
C GLN A 156 0.96 15.55 -3.48
N ASN A 157 1.51 14.72 -2.58
CA ASN A 157 1.23 13.29 -2.58
C ASN A 157 -0.26 12.99 -2.33
N LEU A 158 -0.93 13.73 -1.46
CA LEU A 158 -2.35 13.53 -1.18
C LEU A 158 -3.24 13.98 -2.37
N ILE A 159 -2.87 15.06 -3.06
CA ILE A 159 -3.52 15.49 -4.30
C ILE A 159 -3.38 14.40 -5.37
N ASP A 160 -2.19 13.85 -5.56
CA ASP A 160 -1.94 12.77 -6.52
C ASP A 160 -2.79 11.53 -6.23
N ILE A 161 -3.00 11.20 -4.95
CA ILE A 161 -3.83 10.07 -4.52
C ILE A 161 -5.33 10.33 -4.78
N LEU A 162 -5.80 11.54 -4.52
CA LEU A 162 -7.24 11.87 -4.56
C LEU A 162 -7.73 12.37 -5.93
N VAL A 163 -6.86 13.00 -6.70
CA VAL A 163 -7.24 13.69 -7.96
C VAL A 163 -6.60 12.99 -9.18
N GLY A 164 -5.50 12.29 -8.97
CA GLY A 164 -4.69 11.68 -10.03
C GLY A 164 -3.54 12.59 -10.47
N LYS A 165 -2.50 11.95 -11.03
CA LYS A 165 -1.30 12.61 -11.56
C LYS A 165 -1.56 13.21 -12.95
N ASP A 166 -0.76 14.20 -13.28
CA ASP A 166 -0.66 14.75 -14.65
C ASP A 166 -1.97 15.28 -15.26
N SER A 167 -2.88 15.78 -14.44
CA SER A 167 -4.09 16.45 -14.91
C SER A 167 -4.01 17.95 -14.65
N LYS A 168 -4.62 18.75 -15.53
CA LYS A 168 -4.78 20.21 -15.34
C LYS A 168 -5.49 20.53 -14.00
N ILE A 169 -6.40 19.65 -13.58
CA ILE A 169 -7.09 19.75 -12.28
C ILE A 169 -6.12 19.54 -11.13
N ASN A 170 -5.16 18.62 -11.24
CA ASN A 170 -4.15 18.39 -10.23
C ASN A 170 -3.30 19.65 -9.97
N GLU A 171 -2.86 20.33 -11.04
CA GLU A 171 -2.09 21.57 -10.91
C GLU A 171 -2.91 22.69 -10.26
N MET A 172 -4.18 22.83 -10.61
CA MET A 172 -5.08 23.78 -9.96
C MET A 172 -5.27 23.45 -8.48
N CYS A 173 -5.42 22.17 -8.12
CA CYS A 173 -5.52 21.74 -6.72
C CYS A 173 -4.27 22.10 -5.92
N LYS A 174 -3.08 21.97 -6.51
CA LYS A 174 -1.81 22.39 -5.89
C LYS A 174 -1.79 23.89 -5.55
N GLN A 175 -2.35 24.69 -6.42
CA GLN A 175 -2.38 26.14 -6.26
C GLN A 175 -3.40 26.60 -5.22
N TYR A 176 -4.59 26.01 -5.20
CA TYR A 176 -5.74 26.54 -4.42
C TYR A 176 -5.99 25.81 -3.10
N PHE A 177 -5.57 24.56 -2.93
CA PHE A 177 -5.73 23.84 -1.67
C PHE A 177 -4.50 23.92 -0.78
N THR A 178 -4.75 24.02 0.52
CA THR A 178 -3.76 23.78 1.58
C THR A 178 -3.74 22.31 1.96
N LEU A 179 -2.73 21.88 2.73
CA LEU A 179 -2.72 20.52 3.32
C LEU A 179 -3.94 20.29 4.21
N ALA A 180 -4.38 21.31 4.96
CA ALA A 180 -5.56 21.22 5.82
C ALA A 180 -6.83 20.99 5.00
N ASP A 181 -7.02 21.69 3.87
CA ASP A 181 -8.14 21.48 2.95
C ASP A 181 -8.13 20.03 2.44
N MET A 182 -6.98 19.52 2.00
CA MET A 182 -6.86 18.16 1.49
C MET A 182 -7.14 17.09 2.56
N VAL A 183 -6.70 17.31 3.79
CA VAL A 183 -7.02 16.42 4.93
C VAL A 183 -8.51 16.44 5.23
N GLN A 184 -9.15 17.60 5.17
CA GLN A 184 -10.59 17.73 5.37
C GLN A 184 -11.38 17.00 4.26
N ILE A 185 -11.01 17.19 3.01
CA ILE A 185 -11.61 16.49 1.85
C ILE A 185 -11.45 14.97 2.03
N ALA A 186 -10.24 14.51 2.29
CA ALA A 186 -9.94 13.08 2.49
C ALA A 186 -10.69 12.48 3.68
N SER A 187 -11.00 13.26 4.72
CA SER A 187 -11.76 12.78 5.89
C SER A 187 -13.23 12.49 5.58
N ARG A 188 -13.77 13.09 4.53
CA ARG A 188 -15.18 12.97 4.09
C ARG A 188 -15.37 11.98 2.95
N GLU A 189 -14.28 11.49 2.37
CA GLU A 189 -14.34 10.51 1.28
C GLU A 189 -14.87 9.17 1.78
N ILE A 190 -15.80 8.59 1.02
CA ILE A 190 -16.34 7.24 1.25
C ILE A 190 -15.73 6.31 0.21
N GLY A 191 -14.90 5.37 0.66
CA GLY A 191 -14.17 4.45 -0.21
C GLY A 191 -12.71 4.88 -0.44
N THR A 192 -12.14 4.41 -1.52
CA THR A 192 -10.76 4.70 -1.96
C THR A 192 -10.75 4.87 -3.48
N GLY A 193 -10.10 5.89 -3.99
CA GLY A 193 -10.00 6.14 -5.42
C GLY A 193 -9.95 7.63 -5.73
N PHE A 194 -10.08 7.94 -7.01
CA PHE A 194 -10.07 9.34 -7.44
C PHE A 194 -11.43 10.02 -7.21
N ILE A 195 -11.38 11.24 -6.70
CA ILE A 195 -12.55 12.10 -6.60
C ILE A 195 -12.97 12.50 -8.03
N GLY A 196 -14.25 12.30 -8.34
CA GLY A 196 -14.77 12.64 -9.67
C GLY A 196 -14.63 14.13 -10.00
N GLY A 197 -14.41 14.46 -11.28
CA GLY A 197 -14.13 15.82 -11.73
C GLY A 197 -15.17 16.87 -11.33
N LYS A 198 -16.47 16.52 -11.28
CA LYS A 198 -17.53 17.42 -10.79
C LYS A 198 -17.35 17.76 -9.31
N SER A 199 -17.09 16.75 -8.48
CA SER A 199 -16.90 16.93 -7.03
C SER A 199 -15.67 17.76 -6.74
N ILE A 200 -14.54 17.49 -7.41
CA ILE A 200 -13.32 18.27 -7.18
C ILE A 200 -13.47 19.71 -7.66
N GLY A 201 -14.20 19.93 -8.77
CA GLY A 201 -14.53 21.28 -9.25
C GLY A 201 -15.36 22.08 -8.26
N MET A 202 -16.36 21.46 -7.62
CA MET A 202 -17.16 22.10 -6.56
C MET A 202 -16.32 22.42 -5.32
N LEU A 203 -15.48 21.48 -4.86
CA LEU A 203 -14.59 21.70 -3.73
C LEU A 203 -13.60 22.84 -3.98
N MET A 204 -13.07 22.91 -5.20
CA MET A 204 -12.15 23.97 -5.62
C MET A 204 -12.85 25.34 -5.69
N ALA A 205 -14.03 25.39 -6.28
CA ALA A 205 -14.83 26.62 -6.28
C ALA A 205 -15.10 27.11 -4.87
N THR A 206 -15.50 26.21 -3.96
CA THR A 206 -15.70 26.52 -2.54
C THR A 206 -14.41 27.06 -1.90
N ALA A 207 -13.26 26.44 -2.16
CA ALA A 207 -11.99 26.88 -1.59
C ALA A 207 -11.55 28.26 -2.12
N ILE A 208 -11.79 28.56 -3.39
CA ILE A 208 -11.48 29.86 -4.00
C ILE A 208 -12.40 30.93 -3.40
N VAL A 209 -13.70 30.70 -3.40
CA VAL A 209 -14.71 31.67 -2.95
C VAL A 209 -14.58 31.93 -1.43
N SER A 210 -14.33 30.92 -0.62
CA SER A 210 -14.15 31.07 0.85
C SER A 210 -12.89 31.84 1.24
N LYS A 211 -11.88 31.90 0.36
CA LYS A 211 -10.62 32.63 0.56
C LYS A 211 -10.65 34.06 -0.03
N SER A 212 -11.65 34.39 -0.85
CA SER A 212 -11.81 35.73 -1.41
C SER A 212 -12.35 36.68 -0.34
N GLU A 213 -11.69 37.85 -0.18
CA GLU A 213 -12.13 38.87 0.78
C GLU A 213 -13.57 39.37 0.50
N GLU A 214 -13.98 39.38 -0.76
CA GLU A 214 -15.34 39.85 -1.16
C GLU A 214 -16.45 38.90 -0.72
N THR A 215 -16.17 37.62 -0.60
CA THR A 215 -17.18 36.57 -0.33
C THR A 215 -17.03 35.88 1.01
N LYS A 216 -15.98 36.20 1.76
CA LYS A 216 -15.63 35.56 3.05
C LYS A 216 -16.75 35.63 4.09
N GLU A 217 -17.59 36.66 4.04
CA GLU A 217 -18.72 36.85 4.96
C GLU A 217 -19.84 35.81 4.77
N TYR A 218 -20.00 35.27 3.58
CA TYR A 218 -21.04 34.30 3.27
C TYR A 218 -20.70 32.88 3.73
N PHE A 219 -19.48 32.64 4.19
CA PHE A 219 -18.97 31.32 4.59
C PHE A 219 -18.62 31.23 6.09
N LYS A 220 -19.07 32.22 6.90
CA LYS A 220 -19.07 32.16 8.35
C LYS A 220 -20.32 31.45 8.80
#